data_1812f5edd6064caa0ced51ab17ce0f53
#
_entry.id   1812f5edd6064caa0ced51ab17ce0f53
#
_cell.length_a   1.000
_cell.length_b   1.000
_cell.length_c   1.000
_cell.angle_alpha   90.00
_cell.angle_beta   90.00
_cell.angle_gamma   90.00
#
_symmetry.space_group_name_H-M   'P 1'
#
loop_
_entity.id
_entity.type
_entity.pdbx_description
1 polymer ?
#
loop_
_entity_poly.entity_id
_entity_poly.type
_entity_poly.pdbx_seq_one_letter_code
_entity_poly.pdbx_strand_id
1 'polypeptide(L)'
;MSALTYEDVISKYEPVLGLEVHVELNTNSKMFCGCSTIFGAEPNTQTCPVCLALPGALPVVNEKAIESTILIGLALNCSIAPFSRFARKNYFYPDMPKNFQISQYDEPICVNGYVDVEIDTDEGTQSFRIEIERVHMEEDTGKSLHVGGSTGRIHGADYSLLDYNRAGIPLVEIVTKIVPGTGKYAPEVAKAYVAELRDILRALGVSDVKMEQGSLRCDANVSLRLIGSDVLGTRSETKNVNSLRSVERAVRGEMIRHAERLNKGEKVVQETRHFQEDTGLTRSGRSKEQAEDYRYFPEPDLVPVAPDAQWIEKLRASLPERPSLRRKRLQEQWSVPDKEMAAMINADVLNLVEETVLLGADPTKARSWWLGEISRLANEKDVTISELAITAKDVAEIVSLVAQGELTDKLARGVVEGVIAGEGTPAKVIASRGIKVVNDDGALMAAIEKVCSEQSETADKVRNGHLPAAGALIGAVMKETKGQADAARVRELLLGHLGQAAN
;
A
#
# COMPACT_ATOMS: atom_id res chain seq x y z
N MET A 1 21.59 28.83 -21.75
CA MET A 1 20.67 29.20 -20.66
C MET A 1 20.69 28.06 -19.68
N SER A 2 20.85 28.32 -18.38
CA SER A 2 20.71 27.26 -17.34
C SER A 2 19.30 26.66 -17.42
N ALA A 3 19.17 25.37 -17.15
CA ALA A 3 17.86 24.71 -17.04
C ALA A 3 17.03 25.43 -15.96
N LEU A 4 15.74 25.62 -16.21
CA LEU A 4 14.82 26.24 -15.26
C LEU A 4 14.69 25.36 -14.02
N THR A 5 14.88 25.93 -12.83
CA THR A 5 14.74 25.20 -11.56
C THR A 5 13.28 25.21 -11.10
N TYR A 6 12.94 24.32 -10.16
CA TYR A 6 11.62 24.30 -9.56
C TYR A 6 11.31 25.58 -8.78
N GLU A 7 12.31 26.13 -8.10
CA GLU A 7 12.25 27.39 -7.36
C GLU A 7 11.91 28.58 -8.29
N ASP A 8 12.48 28.60 -9.50
CA ASP A 8 12.14 29.61 -10.51
C ASP A 8 10.68 29.52 -10.93
N VAL A 9 10.13 28.30 -11.03
CA VAL A 9 8.72 28.08 -11.39
C VAL A 9 7.80 28.62 -10.32
N ILE A 10 7.99 28.20 -9.07
CA ILE A 10 7.11 28.57 -7.95
C ILE A 10 7.22 30.04 -7.53
N SER A 11 8.27 30.72 -7.93
CA SER A 11 8.42 32.17 -7.71
C SER A 11 7.51 33.00 -8.61
N LYS A 12 7.04 32.47 -9.73
CA LYS A 12 6.28 33.18 -10.77
C LYS A 12 4.91 32.59 -11.02
N TYR A 13 4.78 31.29 -10.90
CA TYR A 13 3.57 30.54 -11.25
C TYR A 13 2.98 29.81 -10.06
N GLU A 14 1.66 29.73 -10.05
CA GLU A 14 0.87 28.90 -9.15
C GLU A 14 0.35 27.67 -9.93
N PRO A 15 0.53 26.44 -9.40
CA PRO A 15 -0.02 25.25 -10.02
C PRO A 15 -1.53 25.15 -9.83
N VAL A 16 -2.19 24.62 -10.84
CA VAL A 16 -3.60 24.17 -10.78
C VAL A 16 -3.58 22.67 -11.05
N LEU A 17 -3.97 21.92 -10.04
CA LEU A 17 -3.87 20.44 -10.00
C LEU A 17 -5.27 19.84 -10.00
N GLY A 18 -5.46 18.76 -10.76
CA GLY A 18 -6.59 17.84 -10.68
C GLY A 18 -6.07 16.41 -10.80
N LEU A 19 -6.69 15.48 -10.10
CA LEU A 19 -6.28 14.08 -10.06
C LEU A 19 -7.45 13.17 -10.40
N GLU A 20 -7.17 12.15 -11.22
CA GLU A 20 -8.10 11.09 -11.57
C GLU A 20 -7.45 9.76 -11.15
N VAL A 21 -8.10 9.00 -10.27
CA VAL A 21 -7.56 7.75 -9.76
C VAL A 21 -8.49 6.60 -10.13
N HIS A 22 -7.94 5.63 -10.84
CA HIS A 22 -8.64 4.42 -11.25
C HIS A 22 -8.26 3.26 -10.34
N VAL A 23 -9.26 2.52 -9.89
CA VAL A 23 -9.14 1.42 -8.93
C VAL A 23 -9.82 0.18 -9.48
N GLU A 24 -9.06 -0.88 -9.76
CA GLU A 24 -9.65 -2.20 -10.02
C GLU A 24 -10.17 -2.80 -8.71
N LEU A 25 -11.42 -3.26 -8.70
CA LEU A 25 -12.04 -3.88 -7.54
C LEU A 25 -11.70 -5.38 -7.49
N ASN A 26 -11.45 -5.89 -6.29
CA ASN A 26 -11.11 -7.30 -6.03
C ASN A 26 -12.34 -8.22 -5.95
N THR A 27 -13.32 -8.01 -6.83
CA THR A 27 -14.48 -8.89 -6.95
C THR A 27 -14.10 -10.24 -7.54
N ASN A 28 -14.83 -11.30 -7.20
CA ASN A 28 -14.58 -12.65 -7.75
C ASN A 28 -15.02 -12.81 -9.20
N SER A 29 -15.87 -11.90 -9.69
CA SER A 29 -16.39 -11.90 -11.06
C SER A 29 -16.36 -10.50 -11.66
N LYS A 30 -16.39 -10.46 -12.99
CA LYS A 30 -16.37 -9.22 -13.77
C LYS A 30 -17.60 -8.34 -13.50
N MET A 31 -17.54 -7.09 -13.98
CA MET A 31 -18.56 -6.06 -13.74
C MET A 31 -19.95 -6.47 -14.28
N PHE A 32 -20.00 -7.11 -15.43
CA PHE A 32 -21.26 -7.41 -16.11
C PHE A 32 -21.44 -8.88 -16.50
N CYS A 33 -20.58 -9.78 -16.01
CA CYS A 33 -20.69 -11.23 -16.25
C CYS A 33 -20.02 -12.04 -15.14
N GLY A 34 -20.22 -13.36 -15.16
CA GLY A 34 -19.68 -14.30 -14.15
C GLY A 34 -18.22 -14.75 -14.39
N CYS A 35 -17.51 -14.21 -15.37
CA CYS A 35 -16.10 -14.58 -15.60
C CYS A 35 -15.23 -14.18 -14.42
N SER A 36 -14.22 -15.02 -14.13
CA SER A 36 -13.23 -14.78 -13.08
C SER A 36 -12.40 -13.51 -13.34
N THR A 37 -11.92 -12.89 -12.27
CA THR A 37 -11.04 -11.73 -12.27
C THR A 37 -9.62 -12.07 -11.81
N ILE A 38 -9.28 -13.35 -11.65
CA ILE A 38 -7.98 -13.79 -11.14
C ILE A 38 -6.86 -13.29 -12.07
N PHE A 39 -5.89 -12.60 -11.47
CA PHE A 39 -4.72 -12.09 -12.17
C PHE A 39 -3.79 -13.23 -12.60
N GLY A 40 -3.15 -13.09 -13.78
CA GLY A 40 -2.10 -14.00 -14.24
C GLY A 40 -2.61 -15.30 -14.89
N ALA A 41 -3.91 -15.45 -15.14
CA ALA A 41 -4.42 -16.59 -15.91
C ALA A 41 -3.94 -16.54 -17.38
N GLU A 42 -3.90 -17.72 -18.05
CA GLU A 42 -3.56 -17.81 -19.46
C GLU A 42 -4.44 -16.88 -20.32
N PRO A 43 -3.89 -16.20 -21.33
CA PRO A 43 -4.60 -15.22 -22.12
C PRO A 43 -5.92 -15.75 -22.71
N ASN A 44 -6.96 -14.93 -22.62
CA ASN A 44 -8.31 -15.21 -23.15
C ASN A 44 -9.01 -16.45 -22.58
N THR A 45 -8.60 -16.93 -21.38
CA THR A 45 -9.27 -18.06 -20.71
C THR A 45 -10.41 -17.63 -19.79
N GLN A 46 -10.44 -16.35 -19.39
CA GLN A 46 -11.48 -15.77 -18.52
C GLN A 46 -12.43 -14.88 -19.34
N THR A 47 -13.03 -15.45 -20.36
CA THR A 47 -13.92 -14.74 -21.31
C THR A 47 -15.22 -15.47 -21.53
N CYS A 48 -16.29 -14.74 -21.85
CA CYS A 48 -17.59 -15.29 -22.20
C CYS A 48 -18.27 -14.42 -23.27
N PRO A 49 -19.42 -14.85 -23.84
CA PRO A 49 -20.16 -14.06 -24.83
C PRO A 49 -20.48 -12.62 -24.40
N VAL A 50 -20.70 -12.36 -23.08
CA VAL A 50 -21.00 -11.01 -22.58
C VAL A 50 -19.78 -10.10 -22.66
N CYS A 51 -18.66 -10.47 -22.05
CA CYS A 51 -17.46 -9.63 -22.06
C CYS A 51 -16.75 -9.55 -23.41
N LEU A 52 -17.05 -10.49 -24.33
CA LEU A 52 -16.63 -10.45 -25.73
C LEU A 52 -17.64 -9.73 -26.66
N ALA A 53 -18.75 -9.23 -26.11
CA ALA A 53 -19.79 -8.51 -26.85
C ALA A 53 -20.39 -9.31 -28.01
N LEU A 54 -20.61 -10.61 -27.86
CA LEU A 54 -21.24 -11.40 -28.91
C LEU A 54 -22.71 -11.01 -29.05
N PRO A 55 -23.25 -11.04 -30.27
CA PRO A 55 -24.64 -10.65 -30.52
C PRO A 55 -25.65 -11.42 -29.66
N GLY A 56 -26.57 -10.69 -29.01
CA GLY A 56 -27.60 -11.25 -28.14
C GLY A 56 -27.18 -11.48 -26.68
N ALA A 57 -25.93 -11.26 -26.31
CA ALA A 57 -25.47 -11.31 -24.91
C ALA A 57 -25.76 -9.97 -24.23
N LEU A 58 -26.41 -10.03 -23.06
CA LEU A 58 -26.78 -8.84 -22.26
C LEU A 58 -25.98 -8.78 -20.94
N PRO A 59 -25.57 -7.56 -20.50
CA PRO A 59 -24.87 -7.36 -19.26
C PRO A 59 -25.80 -7.51 -18.04
N VAL A 60 -25.23 -7.98 -16.91
CA VAL A 60 -25.90 -7.95 -15.59
C VAL A 60 -24.89 -7.40 -14.58
N VAL A 61 -25.26 -6.33 -13.89
CA VAL A 61 -24.36 -5.63 -12.99
C VAL A 61 -23.97 -6.46 -11.75
N ASN A 62 -22.71 -6.38 -11.36
CA ASN A 62 -22.15 -7.04 -10.17
C ASN A 62 -22.52 -6.25 -8.91
N GLU A 63 -23.36 -6.85 -8.04
CA GLU A 63 -23.79 -6.24 -6.76
C GLU A 63 -22.61 -5.88 -5.86
N LYS A 64 -21.58 -6.74 -5.79
CA LYS A 64 -20.39 -6.48 -4.98
C LYS A 64 -19.60 -5.27 -5.46
N ALA A 65 -19.59 -5.00 -6.76
CA ALA A 65 -18.96 -3.81 -7.31
C ALA A 65 -19.73 -2.55 -6.90
N ILE A 66 -21.08 -2.59 -6.87
CA ILE A 66 -21.91 -1.50 -6.36
C ILE A 66 -21.63 -1.26 -4.87
N GLU A 67 -21.65 -2.30 -4.04
CA GLU A 67 -21.34 -2.20 -2.61
C GLU A 67 -19.96 -1.57 -2.37
N SER A 68 -18.94 -2.07 -3.07
CA SER A 68 -17.56 -1.58 -2.95
C SER A 68 -17.47 -0.10 -3.35
N THR A 69 -18.17 0.31 -4.40
CA THR A 69 -18.18 1.72 -4.83
C THR A 69 -18.88 2.62 -3.81
N ILE A 70 -20.00 2.17 -3.22
CA ILE A 70 -20.68 2.90 -2.14
C ILE A 70 -19.76 3.02 -0.91
N LEU A 71 -19.08 1.94 -0.51
CA LEU A 71 -18.11 1.97 0.60
C LEU A 71 -16.99 2.98 0.33
N ILE A 72 -16.42 2.99 -0.89
CA ILE A 72 -15.42 3.98 -1.30
C ILE A 72 -16.00 5.39 -1.16
N GLY A 73 -17.18 5.66 -1.73
CA GLY A 73 -17.83 6.96 -1.64
C GLY A 73 -18.05 7.41 -0.20
N LEU A 74 -18.56 6.53 0.66
CA LEU A 74 -18.79 6.83 2.09
C LEU A 74 -17.48 7.12 2.83
N ALA A 75 -16.41 6.36 2.57
CA ALA A 75 -15.09 6.59 3.18
C ALA A 75 -14.45 7.90 2.73
N LEU A 76 -14.78 8.35 1.50
CA LEU A 76 -14.37 9.64 0.93
C LEU A 76 -15.35 10.79 1.24
N ASN A 77 -16.27 10.59 2.19
CA ASN A 77 -17.31 11.58 2.59
C ASN A 77 -18.21 12.06 1.44
N CYS A 78 -18.40 11.24 0.42
CA CYS A 78 -19.32 11.54 -0.66
C CYS A 78 -20.79 11.41 -0.22
N SER A 79 -21.65 12.15 -0.88
CA SER A 79 -23.08 11.88 -0.90
C SER A 79 -23.36 10.73 -1.86
N ILE A 80 -24.14 9.74 -1.43
CA ILE A 80 -24.59 8.65 -2.29
C ILE A 80 -25.85 9.10 -3.03
N ALA A 81 -25.84 9.03 -4.36
CA ALA A 81 -26.98 9.43 -5.18
C ALA A 81 -28.16 8.46 -4.97
N PRO A 82 -29.39 8.96 -4.79
CA PRO A 82 -30.57 8.12 -4.64
C PRO A 82 -30.94 7.38 -5.93
N PHE A 83 -30.37 7.82 -7.03
CA PHE A 83 -30.54 7.26 -8.37
C PHE A 83 -29.25 7.46 -9.16
N SER A 84 -28.80 6.42 -9.84
CA SER A 84 -27.62 6.41 -10.67
C SER A 84 -27.85 5.54 -11.90
N ARG A 85 -27.23 5.90 -13.01
CA ARG A 85 -27.42 5.21 -14.30
C ARG A 85 -26.09 5.01 -15.00
N PHE A 86 -25.96 3.86 -15.64
CA PHE A 86 -24.84 3.60 -16.55
C PHE A 86 -25.04 4.32 -17.89
N ALA A 87 -23.93 4.66 -18.52
CA ALA A 87 -23.87 5.28 -19.84
C ALA A 87 -22.83 4.56 -20.70
N ARG A 88 -23.01 4.61 -22.01
CA ARG A 88 -22.04 4.12 -23.00
C ARG A 88 -21.08 5.25 -23.37
N LYS A 89 -19.79 5.03 -23.11
CA LYS A 89 -18.68 5.85 -23.58
C LYS A 89 -18.15 5.23 -24.88
N ASN A 90 -18.51 5.81 -26.03
CA ASN A 90 -18.22 5.20 -27.32
C ASN A 90 -16.80 5.54 -27.77
N TYR A 91 -16.01 4.52 -28.04
CA TYR A 91 -14.72 4.65 -28.72
C TYR A 91 -14.31 3.30 -29.32
N PHE A 92 -13.52 3.36 -30.41
CA PHE A 92 -13.19 2.19 -31.21
C PHE A 92 -11.73 1.82 -31.02
N TYR A 93 -11.49 0.87 -30.13
CA TYR A 93 -10.16 0.32 -29.87
C TYR A 93 -10.22 -1.20 -29.87
N PRO A 94 -9.15 -1.88 -30.36
CA PRO A 94 -9.15 -3.35 -30.43
C PRO A 94 -9.31 -4.05 -29.09
N ASP A 95 -8.91 -3.43 -28.00
CA ASP A 95 -9.02 -3.92 -26.62
C ASP A 95 -10.41 -3.69 -26.00
N MET A 96 -11.32 -3.05 -26.73
CA MET A 96 -12.71 -2.83 -26.32
C MET A 96 -13.67 -3.58 -27.28
N PRO A 97 -14.04 -4.84 -26.95
CA PRO A 97 -14.83 -5.69 -27.86
C PRO A 97 -16.20 -5.11 -28.24
N LYS A 98 -16.82 -4.35 -27.34
CA LYS A 98 -18.14 -3.71 -27.53
C LYS A 98 -18.10 -2.45 -28.39
N ASN A 99 -16.91 -1.90 -28.67
CA ASN A 99 -16.70 -0.56 -29.23
C ASN A 99 -17.24 0.59 -28.34
N PHE A 100 -17.56 0.29 -27.10
CA PHE A 100 -17.89 1.26 -26.06
C PHE A 100 -17.51 0.68 -24.69
N GLN A 101 -17.21 1.56 -23.75
CA GLN A 101 -17.04 1.23 -22.33
C GLN A 101 -18.34 1.57 -21.61
N ILE A 102 -18.84 0.65 -20.79
CA ILE A 102 -19.93 0.97 -19.87
C ILE A 102 -19.30 1.71 -18.67
N SER A 103 -19.80 2.92 -18.42
CA SER A 103 -19.31 3.85 -17.43
C SER A 103 -20.49 4.58 -16.80
N GLN A 104 -20.25 5.59 -15.96
CA GLN A 104 -21.25 6.54 -15.48
C GLN A 104 -20.77 7.96 -15.84
N TYR A 105 -21.62 8.81 -16.36
CA TYR A 105 -21.24 10.14 -16.83
C TYR A 105 -21.93 11.27 -16.03
N ASP A 106 -23.22 11.51 -16.31
CA ASP A 106 -24.03 12.59 -15.75
C ASP A 106 -24.75 12.20 -14.46
N GLU A 107 -24.89 10.91 -14.18
CA GLU A 107 -25.55 10.36 -12.99
C GLU A 107 -24.66 9.35 -12.24
N PRO A 108 -23.49 9.81 -11.71
CA PRO A 108 -22.60 8.94 -10.96
C PRO A 108 -23.19 8.55 -9.61
N ILE A 109 -22.78 7.42 -9.07
CA ILE A 109 -23.33 6.90 -7.81
C ILE A 109 -22.87 7.70 -6.59
N CYS A 110 -21.69 8.32 -6.60
CA CYS A 110 -21.17 9.12 -5.49
C CYS A 110 -20.72 10.49 -5.96
N VAL A 111 -21.06 11.53 -5.21
CA VAL A 111 -20.76 12.93 -5.55
C VAL A 111 -20.34 13.76 -4.32
N ASN A 112 -19.59 14.83 -4.56
CA ASN A 112 -19.30 15.87 -3.58
C ASN A 112 -18.67 15.35 -2.28
N GLY A 113 -17.56 14.61 -2.38
CA GLY A 113 -16.79 14.14 -1.25
C GLY A 113 -15.57 15.00 -0.95
N TYR A 114 -14.75 14.52 0.00
CA TYR A 114 -13.44 15.09 0.29
C TYR A 114 -12.54 14.12 1.04
N VAL A 115 -11.23 14.34 0.92
CA VAL A 115 -10.18 13.70 1.73
C VAL A 115 -9.25 14.79 2.25
N ASP A 116 -8.95 14.77 3.53
CA ASP A 116 -7.93 15.62 4.12
C ASP A 116 -6.60 14.82 4.12
N VAL A 117 -5.54 15.42 3.58
CA VAL A 117 -4.19 14.85 3.53
C VAL A 117 -3.21 15.76 4.27
N GLU A 118 -2.22 15.17 4.90
CA GLU A 118 -1.17 15.89 5.61
C GLU A 118 0.18 15.64 4.95
N ILE A 119 1.00 16.67 4.87
CA ILE A 119 2.39 16.59 4.43
C ILE A 119 3.28 17.26 5.44
N ASP A 120 4.47 16.69 5.65
CA ASP A 120 5.51 17.32 6.46
C ASP A 120 6.31 18.29 5.59
N THR A 121 6.41 19.53 6.07
CA THR A 121 7.13 20.61 5.39
C THR A 121 8.18 21.22 6.33
N ASP A 122 9.06 22.04 5.80
CA ASP A 122 10.04 22.81 6.60
C ASP A 122 9.37 23.73 7.62
N GLU A 123 8.10 24.05 7.43
CA GLU A 123 7.27 24.91 8.29
C GLU A 123 6.39 24.12 9.26
N GLY A 124 6.54 22.79 9.29
CA GLY A 124 5.72 21.85 10.07
C GLY A 124 4.73 21.07 9.22
N THR A 125 3.87 20.28 9.86
CA THR A 125 2.85 19.49 9.17
C THR A 125 1.73 20.41 8.67
N GLN A 126 1.42 20.36 7.37
CA GLN A 126 0.34 21.10 6.72
C GLN A 126 -0.75 20.14 6.24
N SER A 127 -2.01 20.57 6.40
CA SER A 127 -3.19 19.82 5.98
C SER A 127 -3.83 20.45 4.75
N PHE A 128 -4.17 19.60 3.76
CA PHE A 128 -4.82 20.00 2.51
C PHE A 128 -6.11 19.21 2.33
N ARG A 129 -7.22 19.93 2.09
CA ARG A 129 -8.49 19.29 1.73
C ARG A 129 -8.57 19.11 0.22
N ILE A 130 -8.69 17.86 -0.21
CA ILE A 130 -8.89 17.48 -1.61
C ILE A 130 -10.37 17.16 -1.80
N GLU A 131 -11.08 18.04 -2.50
CA GLU A 131 -12.48 17.82 -2.82
C GLU A 131 -12.63 16.79 -3.93
N ILE A 132 -13.53 15.81 -3.72
CA ILE A 132 -13.91 14.81 -4.70
C ILE A 132 -15.17 15.30 -5.43
N GLU A 133 -15.09 15.36 -6.75
CA GLU A 133 -16.24 15.70 -7.57
C GLU A 133 -17.20 14.52 -7.66
N ARG A 134 -16.67 13.35 -8.01
CA ARG A 134 -17.45 12.12 -8.14
C ARG A 134 -16.59 10.88 -7.94
N VAL A 135 -17.27 9.81 -7.58
CA VAL A 135 -16.78 8.42 -7.66
C VAL A 135 -17.78 7.65 -8.48
N HIS A 136 -17.33 7.02 -9.56
CA HIS A 136 -18.21 6.31 -10.48
C HIS A 136 -17.64 4.98 -10.93
N MET A 137 -18.53 4.10 -11.37
CA MET A 137 -18.20 2.76 -11.84
C MET A 137 -17.91 2.75 -13.32
N GLU A 138 -16.94 1.93 -13.69
CA GLU A 138 -16.59 1.61 -15.09
C GLU A 138 -16.26 0.12 -15.20
N GLU A 139 -16.01 -0.33 -16.40
CA GLU A 139 -15.36 -1.61 -16.69
C GLU A 139 -13.99 -1.37 -17.30
N ASP A 140 -12.98 -2.19 -16.97
CA ASP A 140 -11.68 -2.07 -17.60
C ASP A 140 -11.67 -2.67 -19.01
N THR A 141 -10.70 -2.26 -19.83
CA THR A 141 -10.48 -2.73 -21.18
C THR A 141 -9.63 -4.00 -21.21
N GLY A 142 -9.54 -4.68 -22.33
CA GLY A 142 -8.57 -5.74 -22.57
C GLY A 142 -7.14 -5.21 -22.53
N LYS A 143 -6.18 -6.12 -22.63
CA LYS A 143 -4.75 -5.81 -22.69
C LYS A 143 -4.26 -5.97 -24.13
N SER A 144 -3.57 -4.94 -24.65
CA SER A 144 -2.89 -4.99 -25.93
C SER A 144 -1.39 -5.17 -25.73
N LEU A 145 -0.81 -6.18 -26.35
CA LEU A 145 0.63 -6.41 -26.39
C LEU A 145 1.13 -6.19 -27.81
N HIS A 146 1.99 -5.18 -27.98
CA HIS A 146 2.58 -4.85 -29.30
C HIS A 146 3.89 -5.61 -29.46
N VAL A 147 3.98 -6.43 -30.50
CA VAL A 147 5.12 -7.30 -30.82
C VAL A 147 5.89 -6.71 -31.98
N GLY A 148 7.22 -6.75 -31.88
CA GLY A 148 8.11 -6.08 -32.85
C GLY A 148 8.29 -4.58 -32.54
N GLY A 149 9.23 -3.96 -33.26
CA GLY A 149 9.59 -2.56 -33.03
C GLY A 149 10.41 -2.30 -31.77
N SER A 150 11.06 -1.13 -31.71
CA SER A 150 11.98 -0.73 -30.62
C SER A 150 11.29 -0.04 -29.45
N THR A 151 10.00 0.28 -29.54
CA THR A 151 9.31 1.18 -28.60
C THR A 151 8.21 0.51 -27.76
N GLY A 152 7.85 -0.74 -28.04
CA GLY A 152 6.70 -1.42 -27.39
C GLY A 152 5.33 -0.75 -27.67
N ARG A 153 5.25 0.13 -28.68
CA ARG A 153 4.04 0.86 -29.09
C ARG A 153 3.47 0.32 -30.37
N ILE A 154 2.19 0.62 -30.63
CA ILE A 154 1.50 0.23 -31.88
C ILE A 154 2.23 0.76 -33.13
N HIS A 155 2.77 1.96 -33.07
CA HIS A 155 3.61 2.49 -34.16
C HIS A 155 4.96 1.78 -34.19
N GLY A 156 5.20 1.07 -35.29
CA GLY A 156 6.39 0.26 -35.52
C GLY A 156 6.31 -1.16 -35.01
N ALA A 157 5.17 -1.58 -34.44
CA ALA A 157 4.91 -2.98 -34.14
C ALA A 157 4.51 -3.76 -35.41
N ASP A 158 5.00 -4.99 -35.50
CA ASP A 158 4.63 -5.88 -36.64
C ASP A 158 3.18 -6.38 -36.50
N TYR A 159 2.74 -6.64 -35.27
CA TYR A 159 1.37 -7.02 -34.92
C TYR A 159 1.08 -6.76 -33.43
N SER A 160 -0.20 -6.87 -33.05
CA SER A 160 -0.63 -6.77 -31.65
C SER A 160 -1.41 -8.03 -31.26
N LEU A 161 -1.12 -8.54 -30.06
CA LEU A 161 -1.89 -9.58 -29.39
C LEU A 161 -2.87 -8.93 -28.43
N LEU A 162 -4.09 -9.47 -28.39
CA LEU A 162 -5.14 -8.99 -27.50
C LEU A 162 -5.48 -10.08 -26.47
N ASP A 163 -5.49 -9.68 -25.21
CA ASP A 163 -5.93 -10.49 -24.09
C ASP A 163 -7.14 -9.84 -23.43
N TYR A 164 -8.29 -10.50 -23.52
CA TYR A 164 -9.56 -10.02 -22.97
C TYR A 164 -9.84 -10.51 -21.54
N ASN A 165 -8.90 -11.16 -20.88
CA ASN A 165 -9.07 -11.56 -19.47
C ASN A 165 -9.38 -10.35 -18.58
N ARG A 166 -8.76 -9.20 -18.84
CA ARG A 166 -9.01 -7.96 -18.11
C ARG A 166 -10.30 -7.24 -18.53
N ALA A 167 -10.76 -7.41 -19.78
CA ALA A 167 -11.96 -6.73 -20.29
C ALA A 167 -13.17 -7.04 -19.41
N GLY A 168 -13.78 -6.00 -18.86
CA GLY A 168 -14.94 -6.11 -17.95
C GLY A 168 -14.59 -6.30 -16.47
N ILE A 169 -13.32 -6.23 -16.05
CA ILE A 169 -12.97 -6.14 -14.61
C ILE A 169 -13.63 -4.88 -14.04
N PRO A 170 -14.28 -4.95 -12.86
CA PRO A 170 -14.88 -3.77 -12.24
C PRO A 170 -13.82 -2.72 -11.91
N LEU A 171 -14.05 -1.52 -12.40
CA LEU A 171 -13.19 -0.37 -12.25
C LEU A 171 -13.99 0.77 -11.60
N VAL A 172 -13.35 1.52 -10.70
CA VAL A 172 -13.88 2.72 -10.09
C VAL A 172 -12.96 3.89 -10.43
N GLU A 173 -13.53 4.98 -10.91
CA GLU A 173 -12.80 6.23 -11.12
C GLU A 173 -13.17 7.24 -10.04
N ILE A 174 -12.15 7.80 -9.38
CA ILE A 174 -12.26 8.83 -8.36
C ILE A 174 -11.71 10.13 -8.95
N VAL A 175 -12.57 11.10 -9.17
CA VAL A 175 -12.21 12.38 -9.82
C VAL A 175 -12.24 13.50 -8.78
N THR A 176 -11.12 14.24 -8.66
CA THR A 176 -11.07 15.43 -7.80
C THR A 176 -11.62 16.65 -8.51
N LYS A 177 -12.12 17.61 -7.75
CA LYS A 177 -12.19 19.00 -8.20
C LYS A 177 -10.77 19.57 -8.32
N ILE A 178 -10.66 20.79 -8.84
CA ILE A 178 -9.39 21.53 -8.79
C ILE A 178 -8.95 21.64 -7.33
N VAL A 179 -7.70 21.28 -7.06
CA VAL A 179 -7.09 21.32 -5.72
C VAL A 179 -6.48 22.70 -5.52
N PRO A 180 -7.07 23.56 -4.70
CA PRO A 180 -6.57 24.92 -4.47
C PRO A 180 -5.45 24.94 -3.42
N GLY A 181 -4.67 26.03 -3.42
CA GLY A 181 -3.77 26.38 -2.32
C GLY A 181 -2.56 25.47 -2.12
N THR A 182 -2.24 24.62 -3.08
CA THR A 182 -1.09 23.70 -2.96
C THR A 182 0.26 24.41 -3.09
N GLY A 183 0.33 25.51 -3.84
CA GLY A 183 1.54 26.30 -4.05
C GLY A 183 2.75 25.45 -4.43
N LYS A 184 3.87 25.67 -3.74
CA LYS A 184 5.12 24.91 -3.94
C LYS A 184 5.01 23.42 -3.59
N TYR A 185 3.96 23.02 -2.91
CA TYR A 185 3.77 21.64 -2.41
C TYR A 185 2.86 20.78 -3.30
N ALA A 186 2.45 21.25 -4.47
CA ALA A 186 1.57 20.50 -5.36
C ALA A 186 2.04 19.05 -5.66
N PRO A 187 3.34 18.80 -5.92
CA PRO A 187 3.85 17.43 -6.12
C PRO A 187 3.68 16.53 -4.88
N GLU A 188 4.00 17.06 -3.71
CA GLU A 188 3.91 16.35 -2.43
C GLU A 188 2.46 16.08 -2.04
N VAL A 189 1.57 17.06 -2.26
CA VAL A 189 0.13 16.92 -2.02
C VAL A 189 -0.48 15.86 -2.94
N ALA A 190 -0.12 15.83 -4.23
CA ALA A 190 -0.58 14.80 -5.15
C ALA A 190 -0.17 13.40 -4.70
N LYS A 191 1.09 13.22 -4.28
CA LYS A 191 1.59 11.97 -3.72
C LYS A 191 0.86 11.56 -2.44
N ALA A 192 0.67 12.50 -1.51
CA ALA A 192 -0.02 12.25 -0.24
C ALA A 192 -1.47 11.84 -0.47
N TYR A 193 -2.16 12.46 -1.43
CA TYR A 193 -3.52 12.09 -1.81
C TYR A 193 -3.60 10.65 -2.31
N VAL A 194 -2.76 10.25 -3.25
CA VAL A 194 -2.77 8.88 -3.78
C VAL A 194 -2.38 7.88 -2.70
N ALA A 195 -1.46 8.24 -1.78
CA ALA A 195 -1.10 7.41 -0.65
C ALA A 195 -2.28 7.21 0.33
N GLU A 196 -3.00 8.28 0.69
CA GLU A 196 -4.17 8.18 1.58
C GLU A 196 -5.30 7.39 0.93
N LEU A 197 -5.56 7.59 -0.38
CA LEU A 197 -6.52 6.76 -1.13
C LEU A 197 -6.14 5.29 -1.10
N ARG A 198 -4.88 4.95 -1.38
CA ARG A 198 -4.38 3.59 -1.32
C ARG A 198 -4.64 2.95 0.03
N ASP A 199 -4.36 3.66 1.11
CA ASP A 199 -4.55 3.17 2.47
C ASP A 199 -6.04 3.00 2.82
N ILE A 200 -6.90 3.93 2.39
CA ILE A 200 -8.37 3.83 2.56
C ILE A 200 -8.91 2.60 1.81
N LEU A 201 -8.56 2.44 0.54
CA LEU A 201 -9.03 1.33 -0.30
C LEU A 201 -8.58 -0.03 0.24
N ARG A 202 -7.34 -0.11 0.76
CA ARG A 202 -6.82 -1.30 1.43
C ARG A 202 -7.58 -1.59 2.72
N ALA A 203 -7.83 -0.59 3.55
CA ALA A 203 -8.59 -0.74 4.80
C ALA A 203 -10.03 -1.20 4.55
N LEU A 204 -10.65 -0.74 3.47
CA LEU A 204 -11.97 -1.21 3.01
C LEU A 204 -11.95 -2.64 2.47
N GLY A 205 -10.79 -3.18 2.11
CA GLY A 205 -10.65 -4.49 1.49
C GLY A 205 -11.26 -4.59 0.08
N VAL A 206 -11.40 -3.47 -0.63
CA VAL A 206 -12.08 -3.42 -1.95
C VAL A 206 -11.14 -3.54 -3.14
N SER A 207 -9.82 -3.43 -2.93
CA SER A 207 -8.78 -3.55 -3.96
C SER A 207 -7.47 -3.99 -3.32
N ASP A 208 -6.59 -4.62 -4.08
CA ASP A 208 -5.22 -4.93 -3.68
C ASP A 208 -4.26 -3.73 -3.81
N VAL A 209 -4.71 -2.67 -4.47
CA VAL A 209 -4.07 -1.36 -4.65
C VAL A 209 -2.61 -1.40 -5.12
N LYS A 210 -2.27 -2.35 -5.98
CA LYS A 210 -0.93 -2.55 -6.53
C LYS A 210 -0.73 -1.69 -7.77
N MET A 211 -0.02 -0.58 -7.62
CA MET A 211 0.26 0.34 -8.74
C MET A 211 1.10 -0.34 -9.83
N GLU A 212 2.06 -1.18 -9.47
CA GLU A 212 2.93 -1.92 -10.39
C GLU A 212 2.20 -2.97 -11.23
N GLN A 213 1.07 -3.48 -10.75
CA GLN A 213 0.19 -4.41 -11.48
C GLN A 213 -0.96 -3.68 -12.21
N GLY A 214 -1.12 -2.37 -11.96
CA GLY A 214 -2.12 -1.53 -12.61
C GLY A 214 -3.49 -1.55 -11.94
N SER A 215 -3.65 -2.19 -10.77
CA SER A 215 -4.91 -2.17 -10.03
C SER A 215 -5.19 -0.84 -9.33
N LEU A 216 -4.19 0.03 -9.20
CA LEU A 216 -4.32 1.43 -8.83
C LEU A 216 -3.53 2.29 -9.81
N ARG A 217 -4.19 3.20 -10.51
CA ARG A 217 -3.60 4.10 -11.50
C ARG A 217 -3.97 5.53 -11.17
N CYS A 218 -3.04 6.47 -11.39
CA CYS A 218 -3.29 7.88 -11.19
C CYS A 218 -2.94 8.66 -12.45
N ASP A 219 -3.87 9.46 -12.93
CA ASP A 219 -3.68 10.42 -13.99
C ASP A 219 -3.65 11.83 -13.36
N ALA A 220 -2.58 12.59 -13.64
CA ALA A 220 -2.38 13.94 -13.09
C ALA A 220 -2.66 14.99 -14.15
N ASN A 221 -3.63 15.86 -13.90
CA ASN A 221 -3.92 17.04 -14.70
C ASN A 221 -3.20 18.26 -14.08
N VAL A 222 -2.31 18.88 -14.83
CA VAL A 222 -1.50 20.01 -14.35
C VAL A 222 -1.64 21.19 -15.31
N SER A 223 -1.85 22.39 -14.77
CA SER A 223 -1.67 23.64 -15.47
C SER A 223 -1.01 24.68 -14.56
N LEU A 224 -0.51 25.75 -15.13
CA LEU A 224 0.10 26.88 -14.39
C LEU A 224 -0.68 28.15 -14.68
N ARG A 225 -0.86 28.99 -13.65
CA ARG A 225 -1.32 30.38 -13.78
C ARG A 225 -0.30 31.31 -13.12
N LEU A 226 -0.30 32.58 -13.50
CA LEU A 226 0.53 33.57 -12.80
C LEU A 226 0.03 33.74 -11.36
N ILE A 227 0.95 33.90 -10.42
CA ILE A 227 0.60 34.17 -9.02
C ILE A 227 -0.32 35.38 -8.95
N GLY A 228 -1.45 35.23 -8.25
CA GLY A 228 -2.45 36.28 -8.10
C GLY A 228 -3.41 36.42 -9.30
N SER A 229 -3.35 35.55 -10.30
CA SER A 229 -4.29 35.54 -11.44
C SER A 229 -5.39 34.51 -11.25
N ASP A 230 -6.63 34.87 -11.57
CA ASP A 230 -7.75 33.92 -11.60
C ASP A 230 -7.89 33.19 -12.95
N VAL A 231 -7.07 33.57 -13.95
CA VAL A 231 -7.12 32.98 -15.29
C VAL A 231 -6.41 31.64 -15.28
N LEU A 232 -7.16 30.57 -15.52
CA LEU A 232 -6.62 29.21 -15.61
C LEU A 232 -5.77 29.04 -16.88
N GLY A 233 -4.61 28.37 -16.72
CA GLY A 233 -3.79 27.95 -17.86
C GLY A 233 -4.34 26.71 -18.56
N THR A 234 -3.81 26.41 -19.74
CA THR A 234 -4.10 25.17 -20.44
C THR A 234 -3.50 23.99 -19.70
N ARG A 235 -4.30 22.96 -19.42
CA ARG A 235 -3.86 21.75 -18.72
C ARG A 235 -3.25 20.72 -19.66
N SER A 236 -2.31 19.94 -19.15
CA SER A 236 -1.92 18.64 -19.72
C SER A 236 -2.25 17.53 -18.75
N GLU A 237 -2.59 16.36 -19.28
CA GLU A 237 -2.86 15.15 -18.53
C GLU A 237 -1.66 14.21 -18.61
N THR A 238 -1.15 13.74 -17.48
CA THR A 238 -0.03 12.78 -17.44
C THR A 238 -0.51 11.41 -17.04
N LYS A 239 -0.28 10.42 -17.90
CA LYS A 239 -0.60 9.00 -17.71
C LYS A 239 0.64 8.15 -17.49
N ASN A 240 0.44 6.86 -17.15
CA ASN A 240 1.48 5.87 -16.85
C ASN A 240 2.32 6.22 -15.61
N VAL A 241 1.65 6.64 -14.57
CA VAL A 241 2.27 6.93 -13.28
C VAL A 241 2.07 5.72 -12.36
N ASN A 242 3.10 4.87 -12.23
CA ASN A 242 3.01 3.54 -11.66
C ASN A 242 3.55 3.44 -10.21
N SER A 243 3.85 4.56 -9.57
CA SER A 243 4.29 4.61 -8.18
C SER A 243 3.98 5.96 -7.53
N LEU A 244 3.91 6.01 -6.21
CA LEU A 244 3.73 7.26 -5.46
C LEU A 244 4.86 8.27 -5.75
N ARG A 245 6.10 7.80 -5.90
CA ARG A 245 7.24 8.63 -6.26
C ARG A 245 7.09 9.21 -7.65
N SER A 246 6.54 8.44 -8.58
CA SER A 246 6.31 8.87 -9.95
C SER A 246 5.22 9.92 -10.05
N VAL A 247 4.17 9.87 -9.19
CA VAL A 247 3.15 10.93 -9.08
C VAL A 247 3.81 12.27 -8.75
N GLU A 248 4.62 12.31 -7.71
CA GLU A 248 5.36 13.52 -7.31
C GLU A 248 6.25 14.05 -8.45
N ARG A 249 7.06 13.15 -9.06
CA ARG A 249 7.98 13.52 -10.15
C ARG A 249 7.24 14.01 -11.40
N ALA A 250 6.13 13.37 -11.75
CA ALA A 250 5.32 13.73 -12.91
C ALA A 250 4.72 15.14 -12.76
N VAL A 251 4.11 15.44 -11.62
CA VAL A 251 3.57 16.78 -11.34
C VAL A 251 4.66 17.83 -11.37
N ARG A 252 5.79 17.61 -10.69
CA ARG A 252 6.94 18.51 -10.67
C ARG A 252 7.51 18.74 -12.08
N GLY A 253 7.68 17.67 -12.86
CA GLY A 253 8.19 17.74 -14.22
C GLY A 253 7.27 18.52 -15.17
N GLU A 254 5.95 18.32 -15.06
CA GLU A 254 4.98 19.07 -15.87
C GLU A 254 4.93 20.55 -15.50
N MET A 255 5.04 20.89 -14.21
CA MET A 255 5.14 22.29 -13.79
C MET A 255 6.35 22.98 -14.42
N ILE A 256 7.53 22.35 -14.40
CA ILE A 256 8.75 22.88 -15.02
C ILE A 256 8.55 23.02 -16.54
N ARG A 257 8.06 21.99 -17.21
CA ARG A 257 7.81 22.00 -18.66
C ARG A 257 6.84 23.11 -19.10
N HIS A 258 5.75 23.29 -18.35
CA HIS A 258 4.78 24.35 -18.61
C HIS A 258 5.44 25.75 -18.48
N ALA A 259 6.18 25.97 -17.39
CA ALA A 259 6.86 27.23 -17.14
C ALA A 259 7.91 27.54 -18.21
N GLU A 260 8.66 26.54 -18.68
CA GLU A 260 9.62 26.71 -19.79
C GLU A 260 8.95 27.21 -21.07
N ARG A 261 7.79 26.63 -21.43
CA ARG A 261 7.01 27.06 -22.60
C ARG A 261 6.47 28.47 -22.44
N LEU A 262 5.82 28.72 -21.29
CA LEU A 262 5.23 30.03 -21.00
C LEU A 262 6.28 31.15 -20.95
N ASN A 263 7.48 30.89 -20.41
CA ASN A 263 8.57 31.85 -20.38
C ASN A 263 9.16 32.15 -21.79
N LYS A 264 9.03 31.22 -22.74
CA LYS A 264 9.36 31.44 -24.16
C LYS A 264 8.26 32.14 -24.96
N GLY A 265 7.13 32.44 -24.32
CA GLY A 265 5.94 32.99 -25.00
C GLY A 265 5.16 31.96 -25.81
N GLU A 266 5.43 30.67 -25.61
CA GLU A 266 4.74 29.56 -26.27
C GLU A 266 3.47 29.20 -25.51
N LYS A 267 2.44 28.74 -26.25
CA LYS A 267 1.23 28.20 -25.64
C LYS A 267 1.45 26.74 -25.19
N VAL A 268 0.92 26.40 -24.04
CA VAL A 268 0.76 25.00 -23.64
C VAL A 268 -0.39 24.39 -24.46
N VAL A 269 -0.21 23.18 -24.95
CA VAL A 269 -1.23 22.45 -25.71
C VAL A 269 -1.95 21.48 -24.77
N GLN A 270 -3.26 21.40 -24.91
CA GLN A 270 -4.06 20.40 -24.18
C GLN A 270 -3.85 19.03 -24.82
N GLU A 271 -3.11 18.19 -24.12
CA GLU A 271 -2.70 16.87 -24.63
C GLU A 271 -2.58 15.86 -23.48
N THR A 272 -2.72 14.57 -23.83
CA THR A 272 -2.33 13.47 -22.97
C THR A 272 -0.82 13.21 -23.16
N ARG A 273 -0.10 13.10 -22.05
CA ARG A 273 1.33 12.81 -22.00
C ARG A 273 1.58 11.52 -21.23
N HIS A 274 2.69 10.86 -21.53
CA HIS A 274 3.09 9.62 -20.86
C HIS A 274 4.35 9.87 -20.06
N PHE A 275 4.29 9.57 -18.76
CA PHE A 275 5.45 9.67 -17.87
C PHE A 275 6.46 8.56 -18.20
N GLN A 276 7.74 8.89 -18.13
CA GLN A 276 8.86 7.98 -18.33
C GLN A 276 9.64 7.87 -17.03
N GLU A 277 9.59 6.70 -16.42
CA GLU A 277 10.15 6.45 -15.09
C GLU A 277 11.67 6.65 -15.04
N ASP A 278 12.38 6.21 -16.09
CA ASP A 278 13.84 6.28 -16.23
C ASP A 278 14.35 7.73 -16.30
N THR A 279 13.68 8.56 -17.08
CA THR A 279 14.12 9.98 -17.31
C THR A 279 13.43 10.97 -16.36
N GLY A 280 12.27 10.63 -15.80
CA GLY A 280 11.43 11.57 -15.06
C GLY A 280 10.74 12.62 -15.92
N LEU A 281 10.77 12.45 -17.25
CA LEU A 281 10.17 13.36 -18.21
C LEU A 281 8.84 12.78 -18.74
N THR A 282 8.07 13.63 -19.39
CA THR A 282 6.85 13.22 -20.10
C THR A 282 7.06 13.31 -21.61
N ARG A 283 6.43 12.40 -22.36
CA ARG A 283 6.36 12.49 -23.82
C ARG A 283 4.93 12.75 -24.25
N SER A 284 4.76 13.57 -25.30
CA SER A 284 3.45 13.79 -25.92
C SER A 284 2.87 12.47 -26.41
N GLY A 285 1.62 12.23 -26.06
CA GLY A 285 0.79 11.15 -26.57
C GLY A 285 -0.11 11.67 -27.71
N ARG A 286 -1.38 11.30 -27.66
CA ARG A 286 -2.42 11.82 -28.57
C ARG A 286 -2.96 13.16 -28.05
N SER A 287 -3.62 13.93 -28.92
CA SER A 287 -4.47 15.05 -28.47
C SER A 287 -5.59 14.50 -27.57
N LYS A 288 -5.98 15.24 -26.53
CA LYS A 288 -7.05 14.81 -25.61
C LYS A 288 -8.39 14.88 -26.36
N GLU A 289 -9.11 13.75 -26.34
CA GLU A 289 -10.50 13.69 -26.82
C GLU A 289 -11.39 14.47 -25.83
N GLN A 290 -12.40 15.16 -26.32
CA GLN A 290 -13.38 15.87 -25.51
C GLN A 290 -14.54 14.93 -25.16
N ALA A 291 -15.32 15.26 -24.14
CA ALA A 291 -16.46 14.43 -23.74
C ALA A 291 -17.46 14.23 -24.87
N GLU A 292 -17.61 15.24 -25.74
CA GLU A 292 -18.46 15.19 -26.94
C GLU A 292 -18.02 14.14 -27.97
N ASP A 293 -16.73 13.84 -28.02
CA ASP A 293 -16.18 12.85 -28.93
C ASP A 293 -16.64 11.42 -28.59
N TYR A 294 -16.90 11.17 -27.29
CA TYR A 294 -17.40 9.87 -26.82
C TYR A 294 -18.89 9.66 -27.01
N ARG A 295 -19.66 10.68 -27.35
CA ARG A 295 -21.10 10.59 -27.65
C ARG A 295 -21.85 9.77 -26.61
N TYR A 296 -21.70 10.14 -25.32
CA TYR A 296 -22.35 9.46 -24.21
C TYR A 296 -23.87 9.40 -24.39
N PHE A 297 -24.44 8.22 -24.08
CA PHE A 297 -25.88 8.03 -23.94
C PHE A 297 -26.16 6.94 -22.90
N PRO A 298 -27.36 6.92 -22.28
CA PRO A 298 -27.71 5.91 -21.28
C PRO A 298 -27.57 4.49 -21.80
N GLU A 299 -27.02 3.58 -20.98
CA GLU A 299 -26.94 2.17 -21.28
C GLU A 299 -28.34 1.53 -21.22
N PRO A 300 -28.92 1.11 -22.35
CA PRO A 300 -30.31 0.64 -22.37
C PRO A 300 -30.49 -0.76 -21.79
N ASP A 301 -29.43 -1.55 -21.68
CA ASP A 301 -29.48 -2.96 -21.28
C ASP A 301 -29.29 -3.12 -19.77
N LEU A 302 -29.04 -2.04 -19.03
CA LEU A 302 -28.90 -2.05 -17.57
C LEU A 302 -29.99 -1.22 -16.89
N VAL A 303 -30.56 -1.77 -15.82
CA VAL A 303 -31.47 -1.02 -14.96
C VAL A 303 -30.70 0.00 -14.15
N PRO A 304 -31.32 1.14 -13.78
CA PRO A 304 -30.72 2.10 -12.88
C PRO A 304 -30.38 1.50 -11.50
N VAL A 305 -29.35 2.04 -10.86
CA VAL A 305 -28.98 1.70 -9.50
C VAL A 305 -29.62 2.72 -8.56
N ALA A 306 -30.46 2.25 -7.64
CA ALA A 306 -31.16 3.08 -6.68
C ALA A 306 -31.01 2.48 -5.27
N PRO A 307 -29.85 2.70 -4.60
CA PRO A 307 -29.61 2.15 -3.28
C PRO A 307 -30.55 2.77 -2.24
N ASP A 308 -31.21 1.93 -1.46
CA ASP A 308 -32.08 2.43 -0.41
C ASP A 308 -31.28 2.91 0.83
N ALA A 309 -31.92 3.72 1.66
CA ALA A 309 -31.28 4.31 2.84
C ALA A 309 -30.80 3.25 3.84
N GLN A 310 -31.52 2.13 3.98
CA GLN A 310 -31.17 1.07 4.92
C GLN A 310 -29.90 0.35 4.48
N TRP A 311 -29.74 0.08 3.20
CA TRP A 311 -28.53 -0.51 2.63
C TRP A 311 -27.33 0.44 2.82
N ILE A 312 -27.49 1.73 2.50
CA ILE A 312 -26.44 2.73 2.69
C ILE A 312 -26.00 2.80 4.16
N GLU A 313 -26.93 2.84 5.12
CA GLU A 313 -26.60 2.89 6.55
C GLU A 313 -25.92 1.60 7.03
N LYS A 314 -26.31 0.44 6.54
CA LYS A 314 -25.64 -0.83 6.82
C LYS A 314 -24.18 -0.78 6.34
N LEU A 315 -23.93 -0.29 5.13
CA LEU A 315 -22.58 -0.12 4.59
C LEU A 315 -21.79 0.92 5.38
N ARG A 316 -22.41 2.04 5.75
CA ARG A 316 -21.79 3.07 6.61
C ARG A 316 -21.35 2.52 7.95
N ALA A 317 -22.18 1.71 8.59
CA ALA A 317 -21.86 1.08 9.86
C ALA A 317 -20.72 0.04 9.78
N SER A 318 -20.43 -0.48 8.59
CA SER A 318 -19.34 -1.43 8.36
C SER A 318 -18.00 -0.76 8.03
N LEU A 319 -17.94 0.57 7.91
CA LEU A 319 -16.71 1.27 7.60
C LEU A 319 -15.66 1.06 8.70
N PRO A 320 -14.42 0.69 8.37
CA PRO A 320 -13.33 0.65 9.33
C PRO A 320 -12.96 2.07 9.80
N GLU A 321 -12.23 2.14 10.89
CA GLU A 321 -11.59 3.38 11.31
C GLU A 321 -10.70 3.93 10.17
N ARG A 322 -10.75 5.24 9.93
CA ARG A 322 -9.91 5.87 8.92
C ARG A 322 -8.42 5.60 9.16
N PRO A 323 -7.63 5.21 8.14
CA PRO A 323 -6.22 4.90 8.30
C PRO A 323 -5.40 6.01 8.94
N SER A 324 -5.61 7.26 8.54
CA SER A 324 -4.93 8.43 9.14
C SER A 324 -5.26 8.62 10.62
N LEU A 325 -6.53 8.49 11.02
CA LEU A 325 -6.95 8.58 12.42
C LEU A 325 -6.42 7.40 13.23
N ARG A 326 -6.49 6.18 12.67
CA ARG A 326 -5.94 4.98 13.28
C ARG A 326 -4.44 5.12 13.54
N ARG A 327 -3.68 5.62 12.55
CA ARG A 327 -2.24 5.88 12.73
C ARG A 327 -1.97 6.81 13.90
N LYS A 328 -2.65 7.96 13.95
CA LYS A 328 -2.50 8.93 15.04
C LYS A 328 -2.84 8.31 16.40
N ARG A 329 -3.97 7.63 16.49
CA ARG A 329 -4.38 6.94 17.74
C ARG A 329 -3.33 5.93 18.20
N LEU A 330 -2.83 5.08 17.30
CA LEU A 330 -1.84 4.07 17.64
C LEU A 330 -0.47 4.68 17.99
N GLN A 331 -0.07 5.75 17.30
CA GLN A 331 1.17 6.48 17.64
C GLN A 331 1.10 7.07 19.08
N GLU A 332 -0.02 7.69 19.41
CA GLU A 332 -0.24 8.24 20.77
C GLU A 332 -0.29 7.12 21.82
N GLN A 333 -1.06 6.07 21.59
CA GLN A 333 -1.24 4.95 22.52
C GLN A 333 0.06 4.17 22.76
N TRP A 334 0.86 3.98 21.73
CA TRP A 334 2.08 3.17 21.81
C TRP A 334 3.34 4.01 21.94
N SER A 335 3.23 5.34 21.92
CA SER A 335 4.36 6.27 21.91
C SER A 335 5.39 5.95 20.81
N VAL A 336 4.89 5.66 19.61
CA VAL A 336 5.69 5.21 18.44
C VAL A 336 6.05 6.41 17.57
N PRO A 337 7.34 6.62 17.24
CA PRO A 337 7.77 7.66 16.30
C PRO A 337 7.24 7.42 14.87
N ASP A 338 7.09 8.49 14.08
CA ASP A 338 6.61 8.45 12.68
C ASP A 338 7.38 7.46 11.82
N LYS A 339 8.69 7.42 11.94
CA LYS A 339 9.56 6.50 11.20
C LYS A 339 9.22 5.03 11.45
N GLU A 340 8.89 4.69 12.67
CA GLU A 340 8.56 3.32 13.05
C GLU A 340 7.13 2.96 12.65
N MET A 341 6.20 3.92 12.75
CA MET A 341 4.84 3.76 12.20
C MET A 341 4.90 3.53 10.68
N ALA A 342 5.67 4.33 9.96
CA ALA A 342 5.88 4.17 8.52
C ALA A 342 6.49 2.80 8.17
N ALA A 343 7.42 2.30 8.98
CA ALA A 343 8.00 0.96 8.79
C ALA A 343 6.94 -0.15 8.90
N MET A 344 6.03 -0.08 9.90
CA MET A 344 4.94 -1.05 10.04
C MET A 344 3.95 -1.01 8.87
N ILE A 345 3.65 0.18 8.36
CA ILE A 345 2.76 0.36 7.21
C ILE A 345 3.41 -0.19 5.94
N ASN A 346 4.68 0.15 5.69
CA ASN A 346 5.40 -0.29 4.49
C ASN A 346 5.63 -1.82 4.46
N ALA A 347 5.80 -2.43 5.62
CA ALA A 347 5.91 -3.88 5.77
C ALA A 347 4.55 -4.60 5.79
N ASP A 348 3.43 -3.86 5.73
CA ASP A 348 2.06 -4.37 5.81
C ASP A 348 1.77 -5.18 7.09
N VAL A 349 2.40 -4.80 8.21
CA VAL A 349 2.26 -5.52 9.50
C VAL A 349 1.47 -4.76 10.56
N LEU A 350 1.01 -3.54 10.29
CA LEU A 350 0.32 -2.72 11.31
C LEU A 350 -0.89 -3.43 11.90
N ASN A 351 -1.68 -4.15 11.09
CA ASN A 351 -2.81 -4.94 11.56
C ASN A 351 -2.37 -6.06 12.51
N LEU A 352 -1.32 -6.77 12.15
CA LEU A 352 -0.77 -7.88 12.95
C LEU A 352 -0.20 -7.39 14.27
N VAL A 353 0.48 -6.25 14.27
CA VAL A 353 1.00 -5.62 15.50
C VAL A 353 -0.15 -5.19 16.41
N GLU A 354 -1.18 -4.49 15.87
CA GLU A 354 -2.33 -4.07 16.67
C GLU A 354 -3.09 -5.26 17.26
N GLU A 355 -3.35 -6.31 16.47
CA GLU A 355 -3.99 -7.53 16.95
C GLU A 355 -3.15 -8.21 18.05
N THR A 356 -1.83 -8.28 17.89
CA THR A 356 -0.91 -8.84 18.89
C THR A 356 -0.98 -8.05 20.20
N VAL A 357 -1.04 -6.71 20.12
CA VAL A 357 -1.17 -5.82 21.28
C VAL A 357 -2.53 -5.97 21.96
N LEU A 358 -3.62 -6.07 21.18
CA LEU A 358 -4.97 -6.32 21.71
C LEU A 358 -5.07 -7.66 22.45
N LEU A 359 -4.23 -8.63 22.11
CA LEU A 359 -4.09 -9.90 22.81
C LEU A 359 -3.19 -9.82 24.06
N GLY A 360 -2.71 -8.62 24.43
CA GLY A 360 -2.01 -8.36 25.69
C GLY A 360 -0.50 -8.24 25.57
N ALA A 361 0.06 -8.27 24.37
CA ALA A 361 1.50 -8.08 24.19
C ALA A 361 1.92 -6.59 24.35
N ASP A 362 3.13 -6.36 24.82
CA ASP A 362 3.76 -5.03 24.82
C ASP A 362 3.95 -4.52 23.37
N PRO A 363 3.56 -3.27 23.05
CA PRO A 363 3.62 -2.74 21.68
C PRO A 363 5.04 -2.75 21.10
N THR A 364 6.06 -2.45 21.90
CA THR A 364 7.45 -2.42 21.45
C THR A 364 7.94 -3.83 21.10
N LYS A 365 7.57 -4.82 21.93
CA LYS A 365 7.92 -6.23 21.70
C LYS A 365 7.17 -6.79 20.51
N ALA A 366 5.87 -6.57 20.40
CA ALA A 366 5.07 -6.99 19.24
C ALA A 366 5.67 -6.46 17.93
N ARG A 367 5.91 -5.15 17.85
CA ARG A 367 6.56 -4.51 16.71
C ARG A 367 7.93 -5.12 16.40
N SER A 368 8.77 -5.32 17.41
CA SER A 368 10.12 -5.89 17.22
C SER A 368 10.09 -7.29 16.63
N TRP A 369 9.13 -8.12 17.00
CA TRP A 369 8.97 -9.45 16.45
C TRP A 369 8.50 -9.42 14.99
N TRP A 370 7.46 -8.63 14.69
CA TRP A 370 6.90 -8.55 13.34
C TRP A 370 7.87 -7.91 12.34
N LEU A 371 8.51 -6.78 12.69
CA LEU A 371 9.48 -6.11 11.80
C LEU A 371 10.88 -6.74 11.79
N GLY A 372 11.21 -7.51 12.81
CA GLY A 372 12.51 -8.16 12.93
C GLY A 372 12.52 -9.60 12.43
N GLU A 373 12.39 -10.54 13.34
CA GLU A 373 12.59 -11.97 13.07
C GLU A 373 11.59 -12.53 12.05
N ILE A 374 10.31 -12.16 12.14
CA ILE A 374 9.27 -12.68 11.23
C ILE A 374 9.48 -12.12 9.82
N SER A 375 9.78 -10.82 9.67
CA SER A 375 10.13 -10.23 8.37
C SER A 375 11.40 -10.86 7.77
N ARG A 376 12.40 -11.17 8.58
CA ARG A 376 13.61 -11.86 8.13
C ARG A 376 13.28 -13.24 7.55
N LEU A 377 12.45 -14.01 8.26
CA LEU A 377 12.03 -15.35 7.81
C LEU A 377 11.15 -15.31 6.55
N ALA A 378 10.30 -14.29 6.39
CA ALA A 378 9.52 -14.07 5.18
C ALA A 378 10.45 -13.82 3.98
N ASN A 379 11.42 -12.90 4.15
CA ASN A 379 12.41 -12.59 3.11
C ASN A 379 13.28 -13.80 2.73
N GLU A 380 13.69 -14.64 3.71
CA GLU A 380 14.46 -15.86 3.43
C GLU A 380 13.67 -16.90 2.63
N LYS A 381 12.35 -16.90 2.77
CA LYS A 381 11.44 -17.80 2.03
C LYS A 381 10.92 -17.19 0.73
N ASP A 382 11.24 -15.93 0.43
CA ASP A 382 10.73 -15.15 -0.71
C ASP A 382 9.19 -15.12 -0.76
N VAL A 383 8.58 -14.89 0.41
CA VAL A 383 7.12 -14.77 0.59
C VAL A 383 6.77 -13.52 1.39
N THR A 384 5.52 -13.11 1.34
CA THR A 384 5.00 -12.04 2.20
C THR A 384 4.77 -12.54 3.64
N ILE A 385 4.76 -11.63 4.61
CA ILE A 385 4.51 -11.99 6.03
C ILE A 385 3.13 -12.64 6.20
N SER A 386 2.14 -12.20 5.44
CA SER A 386 0.78 -12.76 5.46
C SER A 386 0.68 -14.20 4.93
N GLU A 387 1.66 -14.67 4.17
CA GLU A 387 1.75 -16.05 3.68
C GLU A 387 2.44 -17.00 4.66
N LEU A 388 3.04 -16.46 5.73
CA LEU A 388 3.63 -17.30 6.79
C LEU A 388 2.53 -17.90 7.68
N ALA A 389 2.74 -19.16 8.08
CA ALA A 389 1.82 -19.89 8.96
C ALA A 389 1.99 -19.48 10.44
N ILE A 390 2.01 -18.16 10.72
CA ILE A 390 2.09 -17.60 12.07
C ILE A 390 1.02 -16.54 12.25
N THR A 391 0.35 -16.51 13.40
CA THR A 391 -0.74 -15.57 13.69
C THR A 391 -0.36 -14.56 14.77
N ALA A 392 -1.09 -13.46 14.87
CA ALA A 392 -0.95 -12.49 15.95
C ALA A 392 -1.09 -13.14 17.34
N LYS A 393 -1.94 -14.16 17.46
CA LYS A 393 -2.11 -14.93 18.68
C LYS A 393 -0.85 -15.70 19.07
N ASP A 394 -0.19 -16.34 18.11
CA ASP A 394 1.06 -17.08 18.36
C ASP A 394 2.15 -16.13 18.83
N VAL A 395 2.27 -14.95 18.20
CA VAL A 395 3.25 -13.94 18.58
C VAL A 395 2.94 -13.38 19.96
N ALA A 396 1.67 -13.11 20.30
CA ALA A 396 1.27 -12.64 21.61
C ALA A 396 1.62 -13.66 22.71
N GLU A 397 1.37 -14.95 22.47
CA GLU A 397 1.74 -16.06 23.37
C GLU A 397 3.25 -16.10 23.58
N ILE A 398 4.05 -16.04 22.51
CA ILE A 398 5.52 -16.03 22.58
C ILE A 398 6.04 -14.81 23.36
N VAL A 399 5.50 -13.61 23.08
CA VAL A 399 5.88 -12.37 23.81
C VAL A 399 5.55 -12.50 25.30
N SER A 400 4.41 -13.08 25.63
CA SER A 400 4.00 -13.34 27.03
C SER A 400 4.97 -14.30 27.74
N LEU A 401 5.33 -15.41 27.09
CA LEU A 401 6.28 -16.40 27.66
C LEU A 401 7.68 -15.79 27.88
N VAL A 402 8.12 -14.93 26.96
CA VAL A 402 9.38 -14.19 27.15
C VAL A 402 9.29 -13.22 28.31
N ALA A 403 8.18 -12.48 28.44
CA ALA A 403 7.97 -11.54 29.55
C ALA A 403 7.89 -12.23 30.92
N GLN A 404 7.39 -13.46 30.98
CA GLN A 404 7.32 -14.29 32.19
C GLN A 404 8.63 -15.00 32.50
N GLY A 405 9.65 -14.91 31.63
CA GLY A 405 10.93 -15.61 31.81
C GLY A 405 10.86 -17.11 31.51
N GLU A 406 9.77 -17.60 30.92
CA GLU A 406 9.61 -18.98 30.49
C GLU A 406 10.33 -19.28 29.17
N LEU A 407 10.62 -18.24 28.39
CA LEU A 407 11.46 -18.30 27.19
C LEU A 407 12.50 -17.18 27.22
N THR A 408 13.69 -17.47 26.73
CA THR A 408 14.65 -16.45 26.33
C THR A 408 14.38 -16.01 24.89
N ASP A 409 14.84 -14.82 24.49
CA ASP A 409 14.68 -14.33 23.09
C ASP A 409 15.24 -15.34 22.07
N LYS A 410 16.33 -16.04 22.42
CA LYS A 410 16.94 -17.07 21.56
C LYS A 410 16.02 -18.29 21.39
N LEU A 411 15.42 -18.75 22.47
CA LEU A 411 14.50 -19.89 22.44
C LEU A 411 13.20 -19.52 21.74
N ALA A 412 12.72 -18.31 21.93
CA ALA A 412 11.54 -17.76 21.27
C ALA A 412 11.69 -17.74 19.73
N ARG A 413 12.89 -17.40 19.21
CA ARG A 413 13.16 -17.52 17.77
C ARG A 413 12.98 -18.93 17.25
N GLY A 414 13.51 -19.92 17.97
CA GLY A 414 13.30 -21.31 17.62
C GLY A 414 11.85 -21.76 17.66
N VAL A 415 11.03 -21.18 18.56
CA VAL A 415 9.58 -21.43 18.60
C VAL A 415 8.89 -20.79 17.39
N VAL A 416 9.23 -19.54 17.02
CA VAL A 416 8.70 -18.87 15.81
C VAL A 416 9.04 -19.68 14.55
N GLU A 417 10.28 -20.15 14.41
CA GLU A 417 10.68 -21.00 13.29
C GLU A 417 9.85 -22.29 13.21
N GLY A 418 9.61 -22.94 14.36
CA GLY A 418 8.80 -24.16 14.43
C GLY A 418 7.32 -23.92 14.05
N VAL A 419 6.74 -22.81 14.51
CA VAL A 419 5.35 -22.43 14.14
C VAL A 419 5.28 -22.17 12.62
N ILE A 420 6.21 -21.40 12.06
CA ILE A 420 6.26 -21.11 10.61
C ILE A 420 6.53 -22.38 9.78
N ALA A 421 7.24 -23.34 10.34
CA ALA A 421 7.45 -24.65 9.70
C ALA A 421 6.23 -25.58 9.78
N GLY A 422 5.14 -25.16 10.44
CA GLY A 422 3.90 -25.95 10.57
C GLY A 422 3.95 -27.01 11.67
N GLU A 423 4.86 -26.95 12.62
CA GLU A 423 4.98 -27.90 13.74
C GLU A 423 3.82 -27.74 14.77
N GLY A 424 3.05 -26.66 14.67
CA GLY A 424 1.86 -26.38 15.47
C GLY A 424 1.93 -25.05 16.20
N THR A 425 1.11 -24.89 17.25
CA THR A 425 1.09 -23.68 18.10
C THR A 425 2.39 -23.54 18.91
N PRO A 426 2.73 -22.35 19.44
CA PRO A 426 3.90 -22.16 20.31
C PRO A 426 4.01 -23.21 21.43
N ALA A 427 2.92 -23.48 22.15
CA ALA A 427 2.90 -24.50 23.20
C ALA A 427 3.25 -25.92 22.69
N LYS A 428 2.78 -26.29 21.48
CA LYS A 428 3.11 -27.60 20.87
C LYS A 428 4.59 -27.66 20.47
N VAL A 429 5.13 -26.60 19.86
CA VAL A 429 6.54 -26.52 19.47
C VAL A 429 7.43 -26.61 20.69
N ILE A 430 7.10 -25.89 21.77
CA ILE A 430 7.83 -25.94 23.05
C ILE A 430 7.85 -27.36 23.60
N ALA A 431 6.70 -28.04 23.63
CA ALA A 431 6.59 -29.40 24.16
C ALA A 431 7.36 -30.41 23.29
N SER A 432 7.19 -30.36 21.97
CA SER A 432 7.80 -31.33 21.03
C SER A 432 9.32 -31.20 20.96
N ARG A 433 9.84 -29.97 21.05
CA ARG A 433 11.30 -29.68 21.02
C ARG A 433 11.95 -29.74 22.40
N GLY A 434 11.16 -29.94 23.48
CA GLY A 434 11.67 -29.97 24.87
C GLY A 434 12.31 -28.66 25.29
N ILE A 435 11.78 -27.53 24.80
CA ILE A 435 12.31 -26.19 25.10
C ILE A 435 11.96 -25.85 26.55
N LYS A 436 12.97 -25.61 27.38
CA LYS A 436 12.83 -25.14 28.76
C LYS A 436 13.94 -24.16 29.07
N VAL A 437 13.62 -23.09 29.79
CA VAL A 437 14.66 -22.21 30.36
C VAL A 437 15.24 -22.91 31.59
N VAL A 438 16.56 -22.98 31.65
CA VAL A 438 17.27 -23.50 32.82
C VAL A 438 17.39 -22.35 33.82
N ASN A 439 16.46 -22.28 34.77
CA ASN A 439 16.42 -21.27 35.85
C ASN A 439 16.91 -21.82 37.20
N ASP A 440 17.33 -23.09 37.23
CA ASP A 440 17.89 -23.66 38.47
C ASP A 440 19.32 -23.15 38.71
N ASP A 441 19.46 -22.29 39.72
CA ASP A 441 20.75 -21.73 40.11
C ASP A 441 21.80 -22.81 40.38
N GLY A 442 21.40 -23.97 40.91
CA GLY A 442 22.31 -25.11 41.14
C GLY A 442 22.86 -25.68 39.83
N ALA A 443 22.01 -25.88 38.82
CA ALA A 443 22.43 -26.37 37.49
C ALA A 443 23.28 -25.31 36.76
N LEU A 444 22.94 -24.04 36.88
CA LEU A 444 23.71 -22.94 36.29
C LEU A 444 25.09 -22.82 36.99
N MET A 445 25.16 -22.93 38.31
CA MET A 445 26.44 -22.92 39.03
C MET A 445 27.32 -24.08 38.66
N ALA A 446 26.78 -25.28 38.54
CA ALA A 446 27.56 -26.45 38.08
C ALA A 446 28.15 -26.25 36.65
N ALA A 447 27.38 -25.63 35.76
CA ALA A 447 27.86 -25.29 34.38
C ALA A 447 28.96 -24.17 34.45
N ILE A 448 28.77 -23.17 35.33
CA ILE A 448 29.74 -22.08 35.54
C ILE A 448 31.07 -22.65 36.10
N GLU A 449 31.00 -23.48 37.11
CA GLU A 449 32.17 -24.11 37.73
C GLU A 449 32.94 -24.95 36.72
N LYS A 450 32.25 -25.77 35.92
CA LYS A 450 32.83 -26.55 34.84
C LYS A 450 33.55 -25.66 33.82
N VAL A 451 32.89 -24.63 33.32
CA VAL A 451 33.47 -23.72 32.31
C VAL A 451 34.65 -22.93 32.90
N CYS A 452 34.55 -22.47 34.14
CA CYS A 452 35.65 -21.79 34.79
C CYS A 452 36.90 -22.69 35.04
N SER A 453 36.67 -23.99 35.25
CA SER A 453 37.77 -24.96 35.34
C SER A 453 38.42 -25.25 34.01
N GLU A 454 37.60 -25.37 32.92
CA GLU A 454 38.08 -25.62 31.55
C GLU A 454 38.78 -24.39 30.96
N GLN A 455 38.39 -23.19 31.34
CA GLN A 455 38.93 -21.92 30.84
C GLN A 455 39.53 -21.07 31.99
N SER A 456 40.41 -21.72 32.79
CA SER A 456 40.99 -21.13 34.01
C SER A 456 41.71 -19.81 33.75
N GLU A 457 42.48 -19.65 32.69
CA GLU A 457 43.16 -18.41 32.33
C GLU A 457 42.20 -17.24 32.11
N THR A 458 41.04 -17.51 31.49
CA THR A 458 40.02 -16.49 31.26
C THR A 458 39.29 -16.15 32.55
N ALA A 459 39.01 -17.15 33.36
CA ALA A 459 38.41 -16.94 34.68
C ALA A 459 39.35 -16.10 35.60
N ASP A 460 40.67 -16.34 35.57
CA ASP A 460 41.66 -15.57 36.33
C ASP A 460 41.75 -14.11 35.86
N LYS A 461 41.59 -13.84 34.53
CA LYS A 461 41.51 -12.46 34.04
C LYS A 461 40.32 -11.74 34.61
N VAL A 462 39.15 -12.38 34.70
CA VAL A 462 37.94 -11.80 35.28
C VAL A 462 38.12 -11.60 36.76
N ARG A 463 38.68 -12.57 37.53
CA ARG A 463 39.02 -12.42 38.97
C ARG A 463 39.93 -11.22 39.23
N ASN A 464 40.85 -10.96 38.31
CA ASN A 464 41.79 -9.84 38.37
C ASN A 464 41.18 -8.51 37.84
N GLY A 465 39.85 -8.42 37.65
CA GLY A 465 39.11 -7.20 37.29
C GLY A 465 38.99 -6.93 35.80
N HIS A 466 39.43 -7.85 34.90
CA HIS A 466 39.24 -7.67 33.46
C HIS A 466 37.84 -8.14 33.03
N LEU A 467 36.80 -7.38 33.38
CA LEU A 467 35.37 -7.70 33.15
C LEU A 467 35.00 -8.01 31.70
N PRO A 468 35.61 -7.40 30.63
CA PRO A 468 35.31 -7.76 29.27
C PRO A 468 35.55 -9.24 28.94
N ALA A 469 36.48 -9.93 29.64
CA ALA A 469 36.71 -11.35 29.46
C ALA A 469 35.55 -12.24 29.93
N ALA A 470 34.66 -11.75 30.78
CA ALA A 470 33.44 -12.48 31.21
C ALA A 470 32.54 -12.87 30.06
N GLY A 471 32.51 -12.09 28.98
CA GLY A 471 31.72 -12.40 27.78
C GLY A 471 32.07 -13.78 27.14
N ALA A 472 33.34 -14.15 27.13
CA ALA A 472 33.78 -15.45 26.62
C ALA A 472 33.30 -16.61 27.51
N LEU A 473 33.38 -16.47 28.83
CA LEU A 473 32.89 -17.46 29.80
C LEU A 473 31.35 -17.59 29.73
N ILE A 474 30.62 -16.45 29.67
CA ILE A 474 29.18 -16.48 29.48
C ILE A 474 28.80 -17.22 28.21
N GLY A 475 29.50 -16.95 27.09
CA GLY A 475 29.27 -17.66 25.82
C GLY A 475 29.52 -19.18 25.95
N ALA A 476 30.52 -19.59 26.71
CA ALA A 476 30.82 -21.01 26.98
C ALA A 476 29.74 -21.67 27.86
N VAL A 477 29.28 -20.99 28.93
CA VAL A 477 28.16 -21.47 29.77
C VAL A 477 26.88 -21.59 28.95
N MET A 478 26.56 -20.58 28.11
CA MET A 478 25.42 -20.63 27.19
C MET A 478 25.50 -21.81 26.21
N LYS A 479 26.69 -22.17 25.76
CA LYS A 479 26.91 -23.34 24.91
C LYS A 479 26.71 -24.66 25.68
N GLU A 480 27.21 -24.75 26.90
CA GLU A 480 27.02 -25.91 27.80
C GLU A 480 25.56 -26.15 28.13
N THR A 481 24.82 -25.08 28.38
CA THR A 481 23.39 -25.15 28.64
C THR A 481 22.53 -25.20 27.37
N LYS A 482 23.15 -25.44 26.21
CA LYS A 482 22.50 -25.50 24.86
C LYS A 482 21.66 -24.25 24.53
N GLY A 483 22.03 -23.10 25.11
CA GLY A 483 21.30 -21.83 24.94
C GLY A 483 20.00 -21.73 25.74
N GLN A 484 19.75 -22.65 26.68
CA GLN A 484 18.55 -22.68 27.51
C GLN A 484 18.66 -21.84 28.79
N ALA A 485 19.85 -21.33 29.13
CA ALA A 485 20.06 -20.46 30.27
C ALA A 485 19.75 -18.98 29.94
N ASP A 486 19.33 -18.21 30.96
CA ASP A 486 19.25 -16.76 30.85
C ASP A 486 20.67 -16.15 30.95
N ALA A 487 21.09 -15.43 29.92
CA ALA A 487 22.44 -14.85 29.84
C ALA A 487 22.69 -13.79 30.93
N ALA A 488 21.67 -13.06 31.37
CA ALA A 488 21.77 -12.05 32.44
C ALA A 488 21.97 -12.76 33.79
N ARG A 489 21.18 -13.83 34.03
CA ARG A 489 21.35 -14.62 35.28
C ARG A 489 22.70 -15.36 35.31
N VAL A 490 23.13 -15.94 34.17
CA VAL A 490 24.47 -16.54 34.03
C VAL A 490 25.56 -15.52 34.33
N ARG A 491 25.44 -14.29 33.82
CA ARG A 491 26.39 -13.21 34.10
C ARG A 491 26.44 -12.86 35.60
N GLU A 492 25.29 -12.71 36.21
CA GLU A 492 25.19 -12.41 37.67
C GLU A 492 25.87 -13.48 38.51
N LEU A 493 25.51 -14.76 38.29
CA LEU A 493 26.07 -15.90 39.01
C LEU A 493 27.56 -16.07 38.75
N LEU A 494 28.01 -15.90 37.51
CA LEU A 494 29.42 -16.00 37.11
C LEU A 494 30.27 -14.92 37.79
N LEU A 495 29.82 -13.67 37.77
CA LEU A 495 30.53 -12.56 38.41
C LEU A 495 30.57 -12.75 39.93
N GLY A 496 29.48 -13.17 40.54
CA GLY A 496 29.45 -13.53 41.96
C GLY A 496 30.40 -14.66 42.31
N HIS A 497 30.46 -15.75 41.52
CA HIS A 497 31.39 -16.87 41.70
C HIS A 497 32.84 -16.47 41.56
N LEU A 498 33.14 -15.49 40.70
CA LEU A 498 34.52 -14.99 40.49
C LEU A 498 34.87 -13.81 41.41
N GLY A 499 34.02 -13.46 42.42
CA GLY A 499 34.28 -12.43 43.41
C GLY A 499 34.22 -11.00 42.87
N GLN A 500 33.48 -10.78 41.76
CA GLN A 500 33.26 -9.46 41.17
C GLN A 500 31.83 -9.00 41.43
N ALA A 501 31.64 -7.68 41.63
CA ALA A 501 30.31 -7.11 41.74
C ALA A 501 29.61 -7.12 40.36
N ALA A 502 28.35 -7.56 40.33
CA ALA A 502 27.49 -7.42 39.15
C ALA A 502 26.99 -5.96 39.09
N ASN A 503 27.68 -5.12 38.36
CA ASN A 503 27.24 -3.76 38.05
C ASN A 503 26.47 -3.75 36.71
#